data_6fe2f2b5830d13852907991c471cb77e
#
_entry.id   6fe2f2b5830d13852907991c471cb77e
#
_cell.length_a   1.000
_cell.length_b   1.000
_cell.length_c   1.000
_cell.angle_alpha   90.00
_cell.angle_beta   90.00
_cell.angle_gamma   90.00
#
_symmetry.space_group_name_H-M   'P 1'
#
loop_
_entity.id
_entity.type
_entity.pdbx_description
1 polymer ?
#
loop_
_entity_poly.entity_id
_entity_poly.type
_entity_poly.pdbx_seq_one_letter_code
_entity_poly.pdbx_strand_id
1 'polypeptide(L)'
;MDVNGDIAWTLSHDRNTKEGTRAATSQVDGSIRAHARAVQDSTSEIAAFLRDHLGAQLTALLTDVDVRTVNRWAAGEGCPRESAEKRLRAAYQVFRLLEGFEASPTIRAWFMGMNPQLDDVSPTEAIANDQYRDVMSAARAFASGG
;
A
#
# COMPACT_ATOMS: atom_id res chain seq x y z
N MET A 1 -8.42 11.22 22.18
CA MET A 1 -8.37 10.91 21.90
C MET A 1 -8.24 10.29 21.21
N ASP A 2 -8.42 10.04 21.33
CA ASP A 2 -8.32 9.40 20.88
C ASP A 2 -8.31 8.84 20.03
N VAL A 3 -8.28 8.52 20.10
CA VAL A 3 -8.21 7.96 19.47
C VAL A 3 -8.35 7.61 18.63
N ASN A 4 -8.27 7.50 18.70
CA ASN A 4 -8.50 6.94 18.10
C ASN A 4 -8.86 6.66 17.48
N GLY A 5 -8.91 6.71 17.73
CA GLY A 5 -9.32 6.32 17.45
C GLY A 5 -9.68 5.70 17.30
N ASP A 6 -9.70 5.66 17.73
CA ASP A 6 -10.20 5.11 17.92
C ASP A 6 -10.56 4.67 18.15
N ILE A 7 -10.50 4.72 18.58
CA ILE A 7 -10.86 4.36 19.05
C ILE A 7 -11.46 4.41 19.46
N ALA A 8 -11.72 4.75 19.82
CA ALA A 8 -12.21 4.88 20.34
C ALA A 8 -12.68 4.63 20.65
N TRP A 9 -12.72 4.47 21.17
CA TRP A 9 -13.04 4.03 21.64
C TRP A 9 -13.11 3.82 22.36
N THR A 10 -13.10 3.89 22.91
CA THR A 10 -13.15 3.67 23.66
C THR A 10 -13.53 3.79 24.54
N LEU A 11 -13.70 3.96 25.33
CA LEU A 11 -13.89 4.17 26.28
C LEU A 11 -14.88 4.09 27.08
N SER A 12 -15.18 4.03 27.43
CA SER A 12 -16.11 4.38 28.11
C SER A 12 -17.03 3.43 28.17
N HIS A 13 -17.15 2.79 27.95
CA HIS A 13 -18.00 2.08 27.81
C HIS A 13 -18.11 1.12 28.77
N ASP A 14 -18.17 0.71 29.34
CA ASP A 14 -18.02 -0.02 30.25
C ASP A 14 -19.01 -0.14 31.19
N ARG A 15 -19.89 -0.03 31.30
CA ARG A 15 -20.76 -0.01 32.19
C ARG A 15 -21.23 -1.24 32.72
N ASN A 16 -21.86 -2.07 32.26
CA ASN A 16 -22.45 -3.10 32.87
C ASN A 16 -21.87 -4.37 32.57
N THR A 17 -21.56 -5.15 33.46
CA THR A 17 -20.76 -6.23 33.28
C THR A 17 -21.31 -7.30 32.45
N LYS A 18 -22.41 -7.89 32.73
CA LYS A 18 -22.85 -8.98 32.00
C LYS A 18 -23.16 -8.68 30.62
N GLU A 19 -23.98 -7.74 30.41
CA GLU A 19 -24.28 -7.32 29.11
C GLU A 19 -23.09 -6.72 28.46
N GLY A 20 -22.28 -6.07 29.23
CA GLY A 20 -21.07 -5.47 28.76
C GLY A 20 -20.13 -6.48 28.15
N THR A 21 -20.04 -7.64 28.74
CA THR A 21 -19.16 -8.67 28.25
C THR A 21 -19.61 -9.18 26.90
N ARG A 22 -20.91 -9.42 26.76
CA ARG A 22 -21.44 -9.87 25.52
C ARG A 22 -21.28 -8.82 24.47
N ALA A 23 -21.61 -7.60 24.79
CA ALA A 23 -21.44 -6.50 23.87
C ALA A 23 -19.99 -6.31 23.48
N ALA A 24 -19.07 -6.49 24.43
CA ALA A 24 -17.65 -6.34 24.14
C ALA A 24 -17.17 -7.38 23.16
N THR A 25 -17.63 -8.63 23.28
CA THR A 25 -17.26 -9.67 22.37
C THR A 25 -17.76 -9.35 20.97
N SER A 26 -18.99 -8.91 20.88
CA SER A 26 -19.60 -8.56 19.62
C SER A 26 -18.87 -7.37 18.98
N GLN A 27 -18.48 -6.41 19.81
CA GLN A 27 -17.76 -5.25 19.34
C GLN A 27 -16.37 -5.61 18.83
N VAL A 28 -15.70 -6.55 19.48
CA VAL A 28 -14.39 -7.00 19.03
C VAL A 28 -14.49 -7.66 17.66
N ASP A 29 -15.47 -8.51 17.46
CA ASP A 29 -15.69 -9.14 16.17
C ASP A 29 -16.00 -8.10 15.11
N GLY A 30 -16.85 -7.15 15.43
CA GLY A 30 -17.19 -6.08 14.49
C GLY A 30 -15.99 -5.20 14.18
N SER A 31 -15.16 -4.96 15.18
CA SER A 31 -13.97 -4.14 15.03
C SER A 31 -12.97 -4.84 14.12
N ILE A 32 -12.78 -6.13 14.30
CA ILE A 32 -11.86 -6.91 13.48
C ILE A 32 -12.34 -6.90 12.03
N ARG A 33 -13.63 -7.10 11.81
CA ARG A 33 -14.18 -7.10 10.46
C ARG A 33 -14.05 -5.71 9.81
N ALA A 34 -14.31 -4.67 10.58
CA ALA A 34 -14.20 -3.31 10.07
C ALA A 34 -12.76 -2.98 9.71
N HIS A 35 -11.80 -3.41 10.54
CA HIS A 35 -10.39 -3.20 10.27
C HIS A 35 -9.96 -3.94 9.01
N ALA A 36 -10.38 -5.19 8.86
CA ALA A 36 -10.05 -5.99 7.69
C ALA A 36 -10.60 -5.34 6.42
N ARG A 37 -11.81 -4.81 6.49
CA ARG A 37 -12.42 -4.15 5.35
C ARG A 37 -11.67 -2.87 5.00
N ALA A 38 -11.28 -2.09 6.01
CA ALA A 38 -10.53 -0.85 5.78
C ALA A 38 -9.18 -1.14 5.13
N VAL A 39 -8.51 -2.21 5.55
CA VAL A 39 -7.25 -2.62 4.95
C VAL A 39 -7.46 -3.02 3.50
N GLN A 40 -8.50 -3.77 3.22
CA GLN A 40 -8.81 -4.20 1.86
C GLN A 40 -9.14 -3.02 0.97
N ASP A 41 -9.95 -2.07 1.47
CA ASP A 41 -10.30 -0.88 0.70
C ASP A 41 -9.07 -0.05 0.39
N SER A 42 -8.19 0.09 1.38
CA SER A 42 -6.95 0.84 1.18
C SER A 42 -6.05 0.16 0.14
N THR A 43 -5.95 -1.16 0.18
CA THR A 43 -5.16 -1.91 -0.78
C THR A 43 -5.74 -1.78 -2.18
N SER A 44 -7.06 -1.86 -2.29
CA SER A 44 -7.75 -1.69 -3.57
C SER A 44 -7.50 -0.30 -4.15
N GLU A 45 -7.56 0.73 -3.33
CA GLU A 45 -7.31 2.09 -3.76
C GLU A 45 -5.86 2.26 -4.22
N ILE A 46 -4.93 1.65 -3.50
CA ILE A 46 -3.52 1.71 -3.88
C ILE A 46 -3.30 0.99 -5.21
N ALA A 47 -3.90 -0.17 -5.39
CA ALA A 47 -3.78 -0.91 -6.63
C ALA A 47 -4.36 -0.11 -7.80
N ALA A 48 -5.51 0.53 -7.59
CA ALA A 48 -6.13 1.36 -8.63
C ALA A 48 -5.26 2.56 -8.97
N PHE A 49 -4.69 3.20 -7.93
CA PHE A 49 -3.82 4.34 -8.14
C PHE A 49 -2.59 3.95 -8.97
N LEU A 50 -1.94 2.85 -8.59
CA LEU A 50 -0.75 2.41 -9.30
C LEU A 50 -1.08 1.98 -10.72
N ARG A 51 -2.20 1.29 -10.91
CA ARG A 51 -2.64 0.93 -12.25
C ARG A 51 -2.83 2.16 -13.12
N ASP A 52 -3.45 3.20 -12.57
CA ASP A 52 -3.79 4.40 -13.34
C ASP A 52 -2.59 5.30 -13.60
N HIS A 53 -1.65 5.36 -12.68
CA HIS A 53 -0.52 6.28 -12.78
C HIS A 53 0.77 5.62 -13.23
N LEU A 54 1.01 4.41 -12.79
CA LEU A 54 2.22 3.67 -13.14
C LEU A 54 1.98 2.73 -14.32
N GLY A 55 0.77 2.25 -14.44
CA GLY A 55 0.38 1.31 -15.47
C GLY A 55 0.21 -0.09 -14.93
N ALA A 56 -0.74 -0.82 -15.52
CA ALA A 56 -1.06 -2.15 -15.04
C ALA A 56 0.12 -3.12 -15.20
N GLN A 57 0.88 -2.96 -16.27
CA GLN A 57 1.99 -3.86 -16.52
C GLN A 57 3.12 -3.70 -15.51
N LEU A 58 3.51 -2.47 -15.20
CA LEU A 58 4.53 -2.24 -14.19
C LEU A 58 4.05 -2.70 -12.81
N THR A 59 2.78 -2.44 -12.50
CA THR A 59 2.21 -2.87 -11.24
C THR A 59 2.22 -4.39 -11.14
N ALA A 60 1.93 -5.08 -12.24
CA ALA A 60 1.98 -6.53 -12.26
C ALA A 60 3.40 -7.05 -12.07
N LEU A 61 4.38 -6.41 -12.71
CA LEU A 61 5.77 -6.82 -12.59
C LEU A 61 6.28 -6.68 -11.17
N LEU A 62 6.00 -5.54 -10.53
CA LEU A 62 6.53 -5.31 -9.19
C LEU A 62 5.87 -6.18 -8.13
N THR A 63 4.66 -6.65 -8.38
CA THR A 63 3.96 -7.54 -7.45
C THR A 63 4.11 -9.01 -7.82
N ASP A 64 4.69 -9.29 -8.99
CA ASP A 64 4.89 -10.64 -9.49
C ASP A 64 3.57 -11.36 -9.69
N VAL A 65 2.64 -10.68 -10.32
CA VAL A 65 1.34 -11.25 -10.69
C VAL A 65 1.02 -10.82 -12.11
N ASP A 66 -0.08 -11.32 -12.66
CA ASP A 66 -0.48 -10.90 -14.01
C ASP A 66 -1.37 -9.65 -13.93
N VAL A 67 -1.57 -9.03 -15.10
CA VAL A 67 -2.35 -7.80 -15.19
C VAL A 67 -3.79 -8.02 -14.75
N ARG A 68 -4.34 -9.20 -15.04
CA ARG A 68 -5.70 -9.52 -14.63
C ARG A 68 -5.85 -9.44 -13.11
N THR A 69 -4.87 -9.95 -12.38
CA THR A 69 -4.89 -9.93 -10.93
C THR A 69 -4.84 -8.49 -10.41
N VAL A 70 -3.99 -7.65 -11.02
CA VAL A 70 -3.92 -6.23 -10.64
C VAL A 70 -5.30 -5.58 -10.84
N ASN A 71 -5.95 -5.84 -11.97
CA ASN A 71 -7.25 -5.26 -12.25
C ASN A 71 -8.31 -5.73 -11.26
N ARG A 72 -8.22 -6.99 -10.82
CA ARG A 72 -9.14 -7.50 -9.82
C ARG A 72 -8.96 -6.80 -8.48
N TRP A 73 -7.72 -6.61 -8.07
CA TRP A 73 -7.43 -5.89 -6.83
C TRP A 73 -7.96 -4.45 -6.91
N ALA A 74 -7.71 -3.80 -8.04
CA ALA A 74 -8.17 -2.43 -8.23
C ALA A 74 -9.69 -2.31 -8.18
N ALA A 75 -10.39 -3.38 -8.56
CA ALA A 75 -11.84 -3.42 -8.51
C ALA A 75 -12.37 -3.85 -7.12
N GLY A 76 -11.47 -4.09 -6.17
CA GLY A 76 -11.87 -4.50 -4.83
C GLY A 76 -12.13 -5.98 -4.71
N GLU A 77 -11.66 -6.77 -5.67
CA GLU A 77 -11.88 -8.22 -5.67
C GLU A 77 -10.63 -8.95 -5.23
N GLY A 78 -10.80 -9.86 -4.31
CA GLY A 78 -9.70 -10.63 -3.79
C GLY A 78 -8.79 -9.82 -2.90
N CYS A 79 -7.79 -10.48 -2.34
CA CYS A 79 -6.81 -9.85 -1.48
C CYS A 79 -5.42 -10.28 -1.93
N PRO A 80 -4.48 -9.34 -2.08
CA PRO A 80 -3.10 -9.73 -2.36
C PRO A 80 -2.54 -10.49 -1.16
N ARG A 81 -1.63 -11.42 -1.43
CA ARG A 81 -0.91 -12.02 -0.32
C ARG A 81 0.02 -10.96 0.27
N GLU A 82 0.53 -11.23 1.45
CA GLU A 82 1.29 -10.24 2.21
C GLU A 82 2.45 -9.66 1.42
N SER A 83 3.18 -10.50 0.69
CA SER A 83 4.34 -10.01 -0.07
C SER A 83 3.91 -9.03 -1.17
N ALA A 84 2.82 -9.33 -1.86
CA ALA A 84 2.31 -8.46 -2.91
C ALA A 84 1.80 -7.15 -2.31
N GLU A 85 1.14 -7.22 -1.18
CA GLU A 85 0.65 -6.01 -0.53
C GLU A 85 1.79 -5.09 -0.11
N LYS A 86 2.86 -5.64 0.43
CA LYS A 86 4.02 -4.85 0.81
C LYS A 86 4.65 -4.17 -0.41
N ARG A 87 4.71 -4.87 -1.54
CA ARG A 87 5.24 -4.30 -2.78
C ARG A 87 4.36 -3.18 -3.30
N LEU A 88 3.04 -3.37 -3.25
CA LEU A 88 2.11 -2.31 -3.64
C LEU A 88 2.31 -1.06 -2.79
N ARG A 89 2.40 -1.24 -1.48
CA ARG A 89 2.55 -0.11 -0.58
C ARG A 89 3.89 0.58 -0.77
N ALA A 90 4.94 -0.19 -1.00
CA ALA A 90 6.26 0.39 -1.25
C ALA A 90 6.25 1.24 -2.52
N ALA A 91 5.69 0.69 -3.60
CA ALA A 91 5.60 1.43 -4.85
C ALA A 91 4.74 2.69 -4.69
N TYR A 92 3.65 2.57 -3.95
CA TYR A 92 2.77 3.70 -3.70
C TYR A 92 3.49 4.81 -2.94
N GLN A 93 4.21 4.46 -1.89
CA GLN A 93 4.94 5.45 -1.10
C GLN A 93 6.01 6.15 -1.94
N VAL A 94 6.71 5.38 -2.76
CA VAL A 94 7.73 5.95 -3.65
C VAL A 94 7.09 6.88 -4.66
N PHE A 95 5.98 6.47 -5.28
CA PHE A 95 5.30 7.30 -6.25
C PHE A 95 4.83 8.61 -5.61
N ARG A 96 4.23 8.52 -4.42
CA ARG A 96 3.74 9.71 -3.73
C ARG A 96 4.87 10.67 -3.38
N LEU A 97 6.03 10.14 -3.02
CA LEU A 97 7.19 10.99 -2.77
C LEU A 97 7.60 11.72 -4.05
N LEU A 98 7.71 10.98 -5.15
CA LEU A 98 8.21 11.56 -6.40
C LEU A 98 7.22 12.53 -7.04
N GLU A 99 5.93 12.32 -6.85
CA GLU A 99 4.95 13.22 -7.49
C GLU A 99 5.01 14.64 -6.93
N GLY A 100 5.66 14.83 -5.79
CA GLY A 100 5.90 16.17 -5.28
C GLY A 100 6.96 16.92 -6.08
N PHE A 101 7.71 16.25 -6.95
CA PHE A 101 8.82 16.84 -7.69
C PHE A 101 8.72 16.64 -9.19
N GLU A 102 8.01 15.61 -9.66
CA GLU A 102 7.99 15.26 -11.06
C GLU A 102 6.58 14.91 -11.52
N ALA A 103 6.37 14.97 -12.83
CA ALA A 103 5.10 14.56 -13.42
C ALA A 103 5.08 13.05 -13.61
N SER A 104 3.86 12.47 -13.69
CA SER A 104 3.69 11.04 -13.79
C SER A 104 4.49 10.36 -14.89
N PRO A 105 4.59 10.93 -16.11
CA PRO A 105 5.41 10.25 -17.13
C PRO A 105 6.87 10.11 -16.74
N THR A 106 7.43 11.12 -16.07
CA THR A 106 8.81 11.07 -15.61
C THR A 106 8.98 10.03 -14.52
N ILE A 107 8.01 9.97 -13.60
CA ILE A 107 8.04 8.96 -12.53
C ILE A 107 7.96 7.57 -13.12
N ARG A 108 7.08 7.37 -14.10
CA ARG A 108 6.96 6.07 -14.74
C ARG A 108 8.28 5.67 -15.40
N ALA A 109 8.93 6.61 -16.09
CA ALA A 109 10.22 6.35 -16.70
C ALA A 109 11.27 6.00 -15.65
N TRP A 110 11.22 6.67 -14.49
CA TRP A 110 12.15 6.37 -13.40
C TRP A 110 11.98 4.94 -12.90
N PHE A 111 10.73 4.48 -12.75
CA PHE A 111 10.47 3.12 -12.30
C PHE A 111 10.97 2.08 -13.30
N MET A 112 11.03 2.43 -14.58
CA MET A 112 11.41 1.48 -15.62
C MET A 112 12.89 1.46 -15.93
N GLY A 113 13.60 2.53 -15.60
CA GLY A 113 14.99 2.67 -16.01
C GLY A 113 15.96 2.00 -15.07
N MET A 114 17.12 1.64 -15.59
CA MET A 114 18.20 1.13 -14.74
C MET A 114 18.66 2.23 -13.81
N ASN A 115 18.94 1.85 -12.57
CA ASN A 115 19.28 2.83 -11.56
C ASN A 115 20.62 2.46 -10.92
N PRO A 116 21.64 3.33 -11.05
CA PRO A 116 22.95 3.02 -10.49
C PRO A 116 22.94 2.80 -8.99
N GLN A 117 22.01 3.42 -8.28
CA GLN A 117 21.92 3.24 -6.84
C GLN A 117 21.28 1.92 -6.46
N LEU A 118 20.78 1.18 -7.45
CA LEU A 118 20.17 -0.13 -7.24
C LEU A 118 20.96 -1.20 -8.01
N ASP A 119 22.25 -1.00 -8.17
CA ASP A 119 23.12 -1.93 -8.91
C ASP A 119 22.62 -2.13 -10.33
N ASP A 120 22.13 -1.05 -10.91
CA ASP A 120 21.67 -1.01 -12.31
C ASP A 120 20.42 -1.83 -12.60
N VAL A 121 19.71 -2.30 -11.56
CA VAL A 121 18.38 -2.85 -11.80
C VAL A 121 17.36 -1.71 -11.72
N SER A 122 16.19 -1.93 -12.28
CA SER A 122 15.15 -0.91 -12.23
C SER A 122 14.51 -0.86 -10.85
N PRO A 123 13.93 0.27 -10.46
CA PRO A 123 13.16 0.33 -9.23
C PRO A 123 12.02 -0.68 -9.20
N THR A 124 11.38 -0.95 -10.35
CA THR A 124 10.33 -1.96 -10.42
C THR A 124 10.88 -3.33 -10.04
N GLU A 125 12.02 -3.69 -10.59
CA GLU A 125 12.64 -4.97 -10.29
C GLU A 125 13.10 -5.04 -8.84
N ALA A 126 13.66 -3.96 -8.34
CA ALA A 126 14.11 -3.92 -6.95
C ALA A 126 12.94 -4.10 -5.97
N ILE A 127 11.78 -3.50 -6.27
CA ILE A 127 10.60 -3.70 -5.44
C ILE A 127 10.13 -5.16 -5.52
N ALA A 128 10.17 -5.75 -6.72
CA ALA A 128 9.81 -7.16 -6.88
C ALA A 128 10.73 -8.07 -6.08
N ASN A 129 11.94 -7.60 -5.80
CA ASN A 129 12.91 -8.34 -4.99
C ASN A 129 12.91 -7.88 -3.53
N ASP A 130 11.88 -7.14 -3.11
CA ASP A 130 11.66 -6.72 -1.73
C ASP A 130 12.73 -5.76 -1.21
N GLN A 131 13.40 -5.03 -2.10
CA GLN A 131 14.44 -4.08 -1.72
C GLN A 131 13.85 -2.70 -1.47
N TYR A 132 12.91 -2.62 -0.54
CA TYR A 132 12.11 -1.40 -0.33
C TYR A 132 12.93 -0.22 0.16
N ARG A 133 13.85 -0.47 1.08
CA ARG A 133 14.67 0.60 1.62
C ARG A 133 15.56 1.21 0.57
N ASP A 134 16.16 0.35 -0.26
CA ASP A 134 17.06 0.81 -1.30
C ASP A 134 16.30 1.65 -2.32
N VAL A 135 15.11 1.22 -2.68
CA VAL A 135 14.29 1.97 -3.64
C VAL A 135 13.88 3.32 -3.08
N MET A 136 13.47 3.35 -1.81
CA MET A 136 13.09 4.60 -1.18
C MET A 136 14.30 5.54 -1.09
N SER A 137 15.46 5.00 -0.78
CA SER A 137 16.69 5.79 -0.73
C SER A 137 17.02 6.37 -2.11
N ALA A 138 16.89 5.54 -3.16
CA ALA A 138 17.13 6.01 -4.52
C ALA A 138 16.11 7.07 -4.91
N ALA A 139 14.86 6.93 -4.49
CA ALA A 139 13.84 7.91 -4.79
C ALA A 139 14.14 9.24 -4.11
N ARG A 140 14.60 9.21 -2.87
CA ARG A 140 14.97 10.44 -2.17
C ARG A 140 16.14 11.13 -2.85
N ALA A 141 17.11 10.35 -3.30
CA ALA A 141 18.25 10.92 -4.02
C ALA A 141 17.80 11.60 -5.30
N PHE A 142 16.89 10.95 -6.03
CA PHE A 142 16.36 11.51 -7.27
C PHE A 142 15.60 12.80 -6.99
N ALA A 143 14.78 12.80 -5.94
CA ALA A 143 13.99 13.98 -5.57
C ALA A 143 14.90 15.15 -5.14
N SER A 144 16.07 14.84 -4.61
CA SER A 144 17.04 15.87 -4.20
C SER A 144 17.90 16.35 -5.35
N GLY A 145 17.68 15.86 -6.55
CA GLY A 145 18.44 16.29 -7.71
C GLY A 145 19.75 15.56 -7.90
N GLY A 146 19.91 14.48 -7.16
CA GLY A 146 21.15 13.76 -7.28
C GLY A 146 21.04 12.32 -7.02
#